data_7796f0f3d83946c2c0d612e7e7dd456f
#
_entry.id   7796f0f3d83946c2c0d612e7e7dd456f
#
_cell.length_a   1.000
_cell.length_b   1.000
_cell.length_c   1.000
_cell.angle_alpha   90.00
_cell.angle_beta   90.00
_cell.angle_gamma   90.00
#
_symmetry.space_group_name_H-M   'P 1'
#
loop_
_entity.id
_entity.type
_entity.pdbx_description
1 polymer ?
#
loop_
_entity_poly.entity_id
_entity_poly.type
_entity_poly.pdbx_seq_one_letter_code
_entity_poly.pdbx_strand_id
1 'polypeptide(L)'
;ASADSDQDTVYTFSGDGGPTVGNLFNRLVYAIQFQSPEILLSDDMNEESQILYDRQPRERVEKVAPFLEIDQNIYPAIIGDRVKWIVEGYTTSDAFPYSTQQQLESATTDALTQGGQVLTGNVNYIRNSVKATVDAYDGSVDLYAWDTEDPILQSWENIFPGTLEPYSEMSAELMDLSLIHI
;
A
#
# COMPACT_ATOMS: atom_id res chain seq x y z
N ALA A 1 25.63 -20.38 42.44
CA ALA A 1 24.66 -19.46 41.85
C ALA A 1 25.37 -18.75 40.70
N SER A 2 25.19 -19.25 39.49
CA SER A 2 25.65 -18.60 38.29
C SER A 2 24.57 -17.60 37.89
N ALA A 3 24.92 -16.31 37.90
CA ALA A 3 24.11 -15.29 37.26
C ALA A 3 24.11 -15.59 35.75
N ASP A 4 22.94 -15.97 35.26
CA ASP A 4 22.67 -16.03 33.87
C ASP A 4 22.71 -14.60 33.34
N SER A 5 23.72 -14.27 32.52
CA SER A 5 23.78 -13.01 31.84
C SER A 5 22.69 -13.03 30.77
N ASP A 6 21.57 -12.40 31.08
CA ASP A 6 20.58 -12.00 30.09
C ASP A 6 21.32 -11.13 29.03
N GLN A 7 21.79 -11.78 27.98
CA GLN A 7 22.20 -11.07 26.79
C GLN A 7 20.91 -10.58 26.16
N ASP A 8 20.60 -9.31 26.37
CA ASP A 8 19.58 -8.61 25.57
C ASP A 8 19.93 -8.77 24.09
N THR A 9 19.29 -9.75 23.46
CA THR A 9 19.42 -9.96 22.03
C THR A 9 18.67 -8.82 21.36
N VAL A 10 19.41 -7.79 20.94
CA VAL A 10 18.87 -6.69 20.16
C VAL A 10 18.58 -7.22 18.77
N TYR A 11 17.30 -7.28 18.41
CA TYR A 11 16.87 -7.65 17.08
C TYR A 11 16.75 -6.38 16.22
N THR A 12 17.58 -6.29 15.19
CA THR A 12 17.46 -5.22 14.19
C THR A 12 16.58 -5.71 13.05
N PHE A 13 15.70 -4.86 12.56
CA PHE A 13 14.87 -5.12 11.39
C PHE A 13 15.76 -5.38 10.17
N SER A 14 15.57 -6.53 9.51
CA SER A 14 16.39 -6.99 8.39
C SER A 14 15.75 -6.74 7.00
N GLY A 15 14.55 -6.15 6.95
CA GLY A 15 13.86 -5.81 5.72
C GLY A 15 14.29 -4.44 5.15
N ASP A 16 13.81 -4.11 3.96
CA ASP A 16 13.96 -2.79 3.35
C ASP A 16 12.63 -2.02 3.48
N GLY A 17 12.27 -1.69 4.71
CA GLY A 17 10.97 -1.08 5.02
C GLY A 17 10.97 0.44 5.05
N GLY A 18 12.15 1.08 4.96
CA GLY A 18 12.24 2.53 5.00
C GLY A 18 13.67 3.06 5.10
N PRO A 19 13.84 4.38 5.10
CA PRO A 19 15.16 5.00 5.15
C PRO A 19 15.89 4.72 6.46
N THR A 20 17.22 4.63 6.36
CA THR A 20 18.08 4.41 7.52
C THR A 20 18.18 5.67 8.39
N VAL A 21 18.09 5.48 9.71
CA VAL A 21 18.25 6.54 10.72
C VAL A 21 19.52 6.39 11.54
N GLY A 22 20.43 5.54 11.12
CA GLY A 22 21.67 5.27 11.83
C GLY A 22 22.60 6.47 11.98
N ASN A 23 22.61 7.38 11.00
CA ASN A 23 23.46 8.56 11.08
C ASN A 23 22.76 9.77 11.78
N LEU A 24 23.54 10.61 12.42
CA LEU A 24 23.05 11.77 13.19
C LEU A 24 22.24 12.77 12.33
N PHE A 25 22.62 12.94 11.07
CA PHE A 25 21.92 13.87 10.18
C PHE A 25 20.49 13.37 9.87
N ASN A 26 20.33 12.10 9.54
CA ASN A 26 19.02 11.51 9.31
C ASN A 26 18.18 11.55 10.59
N ARG A 27 18.76 11.22 11.75
CA ARG A 27 18.07 11.33 13.05
C ARG A 27 17.54 12.74 13.29
N LEU A 28 18.35 13.76 13.01
CA LEU A 28 17.94 15.16 13.15
C LEU A 28 16.78 15.52 12.22
N VAL A 29 16.87 15.12 10.93
CA VAL A 29 15.82 15.39 9.95
C VAL A 29 14.50 14.74 10.37
N TYR A 30 14.52 13.46 10.75
CA TYR A 30 13.31 12.76 11.18
C TYR A 30 12.79 13.22 12.54
N ALA A 31 13.66 13.59 13.48
CA ALA A 31 13.25 14.19 14.75
C ALA A 31 12.47 15.50 14.54
N ILE A 32 12.89 16.32 13.58
CA ILE A 32 12.18 17.55 13.21
C ILE A 32 10.87 17.22 12.48
N GLN A 33 10.90 16.31 11.52
CA GLN A 33 9.73 15.93 10.70
C GLN A 33 8.60 15.35 11.56
N PHE A 34 8.93 14.48 12.52
CA PHE A 34 7.95 13.83 13.40
C PHE A 34 7.74 14.55 14.72
N GLN A 35 8.44 15.68 14.94
CA GLN A 35 8.41 16.45 16.19
C GLN A 35 8.72 15.58 17.43
N SER A 36 9.61 14.60 17.27
CA SER A 36 10.00 13.64 18.29
C SER A 36 11.51 13.74 18.58
N PRO A 37 11.92 14.47 19.64
CA PRO A 37 13.31 14.57 20.02
C PRO A 37 13.91 13.23 20.49
N GLU A 38 13.07 12.25 20.82
CA GLU A 38 13.46 10.91 21.25
C GLU A 38 14.23 10.18 20.14
N ILE A 39 13.90 10.43 18.85
CA ILE A 39 14.63 9.86 17.71
C ILE A 39 16.12 10.30 17.73
N LEU A 40 16.39 11.53 18.19
CA LEU A 40 17.74 12.05 18.23
C LEU A 40 18.55 11.52 19.43
N LEU A 41 17.84 11.30 20.55
CA LEU A 41 18.46 11.02 21.86
C LEU A 41 18.49 9.53 22.23
N SER A 42 17.84 8.66 21.43
CA SER A 42 17.80 7.23 21.73
C SER A 42 19.13 6.57 21.47
N ASP A 43 19.61 5.85 22.48
CA ASP A 43 20.80 4.99 22.40
C ASP A 43 20.49 3.60 21.78
N ASP A 44 19.21 3.25 21.64
CA ASP A 44 18.75 1.95 21.09
C ASP A 44 18.88 1.87 19.56
N MET A 45 19.22 2.96 18.90
CA MET A 45 19.37 3.02 17.46
C MET A 45 20.81 2.73 17.03
N ASN A 46 20.97 1.78 16.12
CA ASN A 46 22.24 1.44 15.48
C ASN A 46 22.31 1.97 14.02
N GLU A 47 23.41 1.73 13.33
CA GLU A 47 23.64 2.19 11.95
C GLU A 47 22.66 1.58 10.95
N GLU A 48 22.12 0.40 11.23
CA GLU A 48 21.18 -0.35 10.39
C GLU A 48 19.71 -0.04 10.72
N SER A 49 19.46 0.74 11.78
CA SER A 49 18.09 1.08 12.17
C SER A 49 17.38 1.86 11.07
N GLN A 50 16.16 1.46 10.78
CA GLN A 50 15.28 2.08 9.79
C GLN A 50 14.05 2.68 10.46
N ILE A 51 13.53 3.74 9.87
CA ILE A 51 12.27 4.33 10.30
C ILE A 51 11.14 3.86 9.38
N LEU A 52 10.12 3.25 9.99
CA LEU A 52 8.93 2.76 9.29
C LEU A 52 7.80 3.77 9.48
N TYR A 53 7.43 4.47 8.44
CA TYR A 53 6.29 5.38 8.41
C TYR A 53 5.33 5.03 7.27
N ASP A 54 4.16 5.67 7.23
CA ASP A 54 3.10 5.37 6.26
C ASP A 54 2.75 3.87 6.25
N ARG A 55 2.49 3.32 7.44
CA ARG A 55 2.29 1.87 7.60
C ARG A 55 0.89 1.39 7.19
N GLN A 56 -0.04 2.30 6.97
CA GLN A 56 -1.37 1.92 6.50
C GLN A 56 -1.30 1.48 5.04
N PRO A 57 -1.77 0.27 4.71
CA PRO A 57 -1.69 -0.26 3.34
C PRO A 57 -2.35 0.65 2.31
N ARG A 58 -3.50 1.21 2.64
CA ARG A 58 -4.22 2.15 1.78
C ARG A 58 -3.36 3.37 1.43
N GLU A 59 -2.84 4.06 2.45
CA GLU A 59 -2.02 5.26 2.26
C GLU A 59 -0.77 4.98 1.43
N ARG A 60 -0.19 3.79 1.59
CA ARG A 60 0.96 3.37 0.78
C ARG A 60 0.60 3.24 -0.69
N VAL A 61 -0.49 2.56 -1.00
CA VAL A 61 -0.94 2.41 -2.39
C VAL A 61 -1.33 3.76 -2.98
N GLU A 62 -2.06 4.61 -2.25
CA GLU A 62 -2.41 5.97 -2.69
C GLU A 62 -1.17 6.84 -3.00
N LYS A 63 -0.08 6.67 -2.24
CA LYS A 63 1.17 7.40 -2.50
C LYS A 63 1.95 6.87 -3.70
N VAL A 64 1.91 5.57 -3.95
CA VAL A 64 2.58 4.94 -5.10
C VAL A 64 1.79 5.16 -6.39
N ALA A 65 0.47 5.07 -6.30
CA ALA A 65 -0.46 5.20 -7.43
C ALA A 65 -1.59 6.20 -7.14
N PRO A 66 -1.29 7.51 -7.07
CA PRO A 66 -2.27 8.54 -6.69
C PRO A 66 -3.37 8.75 -7.72
N PHE A 67 -3.31 8.06 -8.84
CA PHE A 67 -4.32 8.06 -9.88
C PHE A 67 -5.41 6.99 -9.70
N LEU A 68 -5.28 6.14 -8.67
CA LEU A 68 -6.26 5.12 -8.34
C LEU A 68 -7.18 5.58 -7.21
N GLU A 69 -8.44 5.20 -7.32
CA GLU A 69 -9.36 5.21 -6.20
C GLU A 69 -9.28 3.85 -5.48
N ILE A 70 -8.97 3.86 -4.20
CA ILE A 70 -8.70 2.64 -3.44
C ILE A 70 -9.95 2.15 -2.73
N ASP A 71 -10.25 0.85 -2.90
CA ASP A 71 -11.36 0.20 -2.22
C ASP A 71 -11.22 0.30 -0.68
N GLN A 72 -12.34 0.28 0.00
CA GLN A 72 -12.40 0.29 1.45
C GLN A 72 -12.14 -1.08 2.06
N ASN A 73 -12.41 -2.16 1.31
CA ASN A 73 -12.25 -3.53 1.74
C ASN A 73 -10.79 -3.98 1.54
N ILE A 74 -9.94 -3.62 2.50
CA ILE A 74 -8.55 -4.06 2.55
C ILE A 74 -8.46 -5.21 3.55
N TYR A 75 -7.93 -6.34 3.14
CA TYR A 75 -7.84 -7.52 3.98
C TYR A 75 -6.46 -8.18 3.90
N PRO A 76 -5.98 -8.78 5.02
CA PRO A 76 -4.73 -9.50 5.03
C PRO A 76 -4.92 -10.93 4.51
N ALA A 77 -3.91 -11.44 3.79
CA ALA A 77 -3.82 -12.82 3.36
C ALA A 77 -2.38 -13.34 3.54
N ILE A 78 -2.23 -14.66 3.65
CA ILE A 78 -0.92 -15.29 3.67
C ILE A 78 -0.60 -15.72 2.24
N ILE A 79 0.47 -15.18 1.68
CA ILE A 79 0.93 -15.46 0.32
C ILE A 79 2.43 -15.73 0.39
N GLY A 80 2.85 -16.94 0.00
CA GLY A 80 4.26 -17.31 0.01
C GLY A 80 4.93 -17.17 1.38
N ASP A 81 4.29 -17.66 2.46
CA ASP A 81 4.76 -17.58 3.85
C ASP A 81 4.87 -16.14 4.43
N ARG A 82 4.33 -15.14 3.75
CA ARG A 82 4.28 -13.74 4.21
C ARG A 82 2.84 -13.25 4.31
N VAL A 83 2.61 -12.36 5.27
CA VAL A 83 1.33 -11.64 5.35
C VAL A 83 1.39 -10.46 4.39
N LYS A 84 0.49 -10.46 3.41
CA LYS A 84 0.29 -9.34 2.49
C LYS A 84 -1.13 -8.80 2.64
N TRP A 85 -1.26 -7.49 2.57
CA TRP A 85 -2.54 -6.80 2.48
C TRP A 85 -2.97 -6.77 1.03
N ILE A 86 -4.20 -7.20 0.76
CA ILE A 86 -4.81 -7.16 -0.57
C ILE A 86 -5.61 -5.87 -0.68
N VAL A 87 -5.38 -5.14 -1.75
CA VAL A 87 -5.96 -3.82 -2.01
C VAL A 87 -6.45 -3.77 -3.44
N GLU A 88 -7.69 -3.33 -3.64
CA GLU A 88 -8.24 -3.12 -4.97
C GLU A 88 -8.20 -1.65 -5.35
N GLY A 89 -7.80 -1.38 -6.59
CA GLY A 89 -7.67 -0.04 -7.15
C GLY A 89 -8.55 0.15 -8.38
N TYR A 90 -9.36 1.20 -8.35
CA TYR A 90 -10.23 1.58 -9.44
C TYR A 90 -9.62 2.72 -10.24
N THR A 91 -9.73 2.63 -11.55
CA THR A 91 -9.59 3.78 -12.44
C THR A 91 -10.94 4.48 -12.57
N THR A 92 -10.94 5.78 -12.48
CA THR A 92 -12.15 6.59 -12.53
C THR A 92 -12.02 7.76 -13.49
N SER A 93 -13.12 8.27 -13.98
CA SER A 93 -13.21 9.52 -14.73
C SER A 93 -14.58 10.17 -14.55
N ASP A 94 -14.64 11.48 -14.57
CA ASP A 94 -15.85 12.29 -14.59
C ASP A 94 -16.14 12.85 -16.01
N ALA A 95 -15.22 12.65 -16.95
CA ALA A 95 -15.24 13.22 -18.30
C ALA A 95 -15.35 12.18 -19.42
N PHE A 96 -15.77 10.94 -19.10
CA PHE A 96 -15.91 9.91 -20.12
C PHE A 96 -17.08 10.24 -21.06
N PRO A 97 -16.89 10.20 -22.40
CA PRO A 97 -17.91 10.63 -23.34
C PRO A 97 -19.15 9.74 -23.34
N TYR A 98 -20.32 10.36 -23.46
CA TYR A 98 -21.63 9.71 -23.57
C TYR A 98 -22.08 8.87 -22.36
N SER A 99 -21.50 9.11 -21.19
CA SER A 99 -21.84 8.38 -19.97
C SER A 99 -22.52 9.31 -18.95
N THR A 100 -23.45 8.77 -18.17
CA THR A 100 -24.17 9.50 -17.12
C THR A 100 -23.32 9.56 -15.86
N GLN A 101 -23.24 10.73 -15.22
CA GLN A 101 -22.56 10.88 -13.95
C GLN A 101 -23.32 10.24 -12.80
N GLN A 102 -22.60 9.56 -11.92
CA GLN A 102 -23.10 8.97 -10.68
C GLN A 102 -22.19 9.36 -9.52
N GLN A 103 -22.71 9.33 -8.31
CA GLN A 103 -21.89 9.51 -7.11
C GLN A 103 -21.05 8.26 -6.89
N LEU A 104 -19.74 8.46 -6.68
CA LEU A 104 -18.78 7.37 -6.48
C LEU A 104 -19.16 6.50 -5.27
N GLU A 105 -19.67 7.12 -4.20
CA GLU A 105 -20.22 6.45 -3.03
C GLU A 105 -21.23 5.36 -3.39
N SER A 106 -22.18 5.68 -4.25
CA SER A 106 -23.23 4.74 -4.65
C SER A 106 -22.74 3.62 -5.56
N ALA A 107 -21.62 3.83 -6.24
CA ALA A 107 -21.02 2.86 -7.16
C ALA A 107 -20.10 1.84 -6.47
N THR A 108 -19.56 2.19 -5.29
CA THR A 108 -18.57 1.38 -4.58
C THR A 108 -19.06 0.87 -3.21
N THR A 109 -20.24 1.28 -2.77
CA THR A 109 -20.77 0.84 -1.46
C THR A 109 -21.40 -0.53 -1.59
N ASP A 110 -20.75 -1.53 -1.08
CA ASP A 110 -21.39 -2.80 -0.77
C ASP A 110 -22.34 -2.61 0.41
N ALA A 111 -23.55 -3.17 0.31
CA ALA A 111 -24.64 -3.01 1.27
C ALA A 111 -24.30 -3.50 2.70
N LEU A 112 -23.13 -4.08 2.91
CA LEU A 112 -22.67 -4.66 4.17
C LEU A 112 -21.60 -3.83 4.90
N THR A 113 -21.05 -2.78 4.27
CA THR A 113 -19.96 -1.99 4.89
C THR A 113 -20.53 -0.71 5.53
N GLN A 114 -21.03 -0.81 6.74
CA GLN A 114 -21.38 0.35 7.56
C GLN A 114 -20.12 0.84 8.30
N GLY A 115 -19.56 1.98 7.88
CA GLY A 115 -18.57 2.73 8.66
C GLY A 115 -17.23 3.06 8.01
N GLY A 116 -17.07 2.84 6.71
CA GLY A 116 -15.88 3.23 5.97
C GLY A 116 -15.86 4.71 5.56
N GLN A 117 -14.68 5.21 5.23
CA GLN A 117 -14.52 6.55 4.66
C GLN A 117 -15.12 6.56 3.25
N VAL A 118 -16.16 7.34 3.07
CA VAL A 118 -16.90 7.43 1.81
C VAL A 118 -16.03 8.08 0.74
N LEU A 119 -15.86 7.38 -0.39
CA LEU A 119 -15.28 7.96 -1.59
C LEU A 119 -16.22 9.06 -2.10
N THR A 120 -15.75 10.30 -2.16
CA THR A 120 -16.55 11.45 -2.57
C THR A 120 -16.22 11.89 -3.98
N GLY A 121 -17.23 12.20 -4.76
CA GLY A 121 -17.07 12.71 -6.12
C GLY A 121 -18.14 12.17 -7.06
N ASN A 122 -18.30 12.82 -8.21
CA ASN A 122 -19.12 12.32 -9.29
C ASN A 122 -18.22 11.70 -10.35
N VAL A 123 -18.53 10.48 -10.73
CA VAL A 123 -17.82 9.76 -11.79
C VAL A 123 -18.81 9.29 -12.84
N ASN A 124 -18.35 9.17 -14.06
CA ASN A 124 -19.11 8.56 -15.16
C ASN A 124 -18.37 7.39 -15.80
N TYR A 125 -17.25 7.00 -15.21
CA TYR A 125 -16.46 5.83 -15.54
C TYR A 125 -15.82 5.29 -14.29
N ILE A 126 -15.89 3.98 -14.06
CA ILE A 126 -15.21 3.25 -12.99
C ILE A 126 -14.92 1.82 -13.47
N ARG A 127 -13.70 1.37 -13.25
CA ARG A 127 -13.29 -0.04 -13.49
C ARG A 127 -12.34 -0.49 -12.40
N ASN A 128 -12.49 -1.73 -11.94
CA ASN A 128 -11.54 -2.39 -11.06
C ASN A 128 -10.34 -2.88 -11.89
N SER A 129 -9.41 -2.01 -12.14
CA SER A 129 -8.35 -2.23 -13.11
C SER A 129 -7.01 -2.63 -12.51
N VAL A 130 -6.83 -2.45 -11.19
CA VAL A 130 -5.57 -2.75 -10.50
C VAL A 130 -5.83 -3.58 -9.26
N LYS A 131 -5.04 -4.63 -9.10
CA LYS A 131 -4.90 -5.35 -7.84
C LYS A 131 -3.55 -4.99 -7.24
N ALA A 132 -3.53 -4.64 -5.97
CA ALA A 132 -2.30 -4.29 -5.28
C ALA A 132 -2.06 -5.20 -4.09
N THR A 133 -0.80 -5.43 -3.77
CA THR A 133 -0.41 -6.06 -2.50
C THR A 133 0.53 -5.16 -1.74
N VAL A 134 0.39 -5.15 -0.41
CA VAL A 134 1.31 -4.46 0.50
C VAL A 134 1.85 -5.47 1.49
N ASP A 135 3.14 -5.68 1.49
CA ASP A 135 3.77 -6.60 2.43
C ASP A 135 3.70 -6.04 3.86
N ALA A 136 3.22 -6.85 4.79
CA ALA A 136 3.04 -6.42 6.18
C ALA A 136 4.36 -6.28 6.93
N TYR A 137 5.45 -6.90 6.46
CA TYR A 137 6.74 -6.87 7.10
C TYR A 137 7.57 -5.64 6.70
N ASP A 138 7.81 -5.46 5.40
CA ASP A 138 8.65 -4.38 4.88
C ASP A 138 7.86 -3.25 4.21
N GLY A 139 6.57 -3.47 3.95
CA GLY A 139 5.68 -2.48 3.34
C GLY A 139 5.90 -2.29 1.84
N SER A 140 6.60 -3.21 1.16
CA SER A 140 6.69 -3.18 -0.30
C SER A 140 5.31 -3.23 -0.93
N VAL A 141 5.14 -2.51 -2.03
CA VAL A 141 3.88 -2.40 -2.77
C VAL A 141 4.09 -2.95 -4.17
N ASP A 142 3.33 -3.99 -4.50
CA ASP A 142 3.28 -4.54 -5.86
C ASP A 142 1.91 -4.15 -6.46
N LEU A 143 1.92 -3.62 -7.68
CA LEU A 143 0.72 -3.20 -8.40
C LEU A 143 0.57 -4.05 -9.67
N TYR A 144 -0.55 -4.72 -9.83
CA TYR A 144 -0.81 -5.60 -10.96
C TYR A 144 -1.89 -5.03 -11.87
N ALA A 145 -1.60 -4.90 -13.15
CA ALA A 145 -2.58 -4.53 -14.18
C ALA A 145 -3.56 -5.69 -14.37
N TRP A 146 -4.74 -5.58 -13.74
CA TRP A 146 -5.78 -6.61 -13.78
C TRP A 146 -6.63 -6.52 -15.04
N ASP A 147 -7.15 -5.33 -15.35
CA ASP A 147 -7.92 -5.08 -16.56
C ASP A 147 -7.06 -4.36 -17.61
N THR A 148 -6.36 -5.13 -18.40
CA THR A 148 -5.47 -4.62 -19.45
C THR A 148 -6.19 -3.95 -20.62
N GLU A 149 -7.53 -4.09 -20.71
CA GLU A 149 -8.34 -3.44 -21.75
C GLU A 149 -8.86 -2.05 -21.30
N ASP A 150 -8.59 -1.65 -20.08
CA ASP A 150 -8.99 -0.34 -19.58
C ASP A 150 -8.16 0.79 -20.23
N PRO A 151 -8.78 1.70 -21.00
CA PRO A 151 -8.07 2.76 -21.70
C PRO A 151 -7.45 3.81 -20.75
N ILE A 152 -8.03 3.97 -19.55
CA ILE A 152 -7.48 4.89 -18.53
C ILE A 152 -6.23 4.27 -17.94
N LEU A 153 -6.25 2.98 -17.60
CA LEU A 153 -5.08 2.27 -17.10
C LEU A 153 -3.93 2.30 -18.12
N GLN A 154 -4.23 1.98 -19.39
CA GLN A 154 -3.23 2.05 -20.46
C GLN A 154 -2.61 3.44 -20.61
N SER A 155 -3.40 4.50 -20.39
CA SER A 155 -2.87 5.87 -20.40
C SER A 155 -1.89 6.10 -19.26
N TRP A 156 -2.19 5.60 -18.07
CA TRP A 156 -1.28 5.69 -16.92
C TRP A 156 -0.02 4.85 -17.08
N GLU A 157 -0.12 3.64 -17.64
CA GLU A 157 1.05 2.81 -17.96
C GLU A 157 2.01 3.50 -18.94
N ASN A 158 1.47 4.24 -19.90
CA ASN A 158 2.28 5.04 -20.82
C ASN A 158 2.96 6.22 -20.15
N ILE A 159 2.35 6.82 -19.13
CA ILE A 159 2.91 7.96 -18.38
C ILE A 159 3.95 7.47 -17.36
N PHE A 160 3.69 6.35 -16.70
CA PHE A 160 4.53 5.76 -15.66
C PHE A 160 4.91 4.31 -16.02
N PRO A 161 5.78 4.12 -17.02
CA PRO A 161 6.15 2.76 -17.46
C PRO A 161 6.89 2.01 -16.34
N GLY A 162 6.51 0.74 -16.15
CA GLY A 162 7.13 -0.13 -15.15
C GLY A 162 6.61 0.05 -13.72
N THR A 163 5.56 0.84 -13.52
CA THR A 163 4.88 0.94 -12.20
C THR A 163 3.90 -0.21 -11.97
N LEU A 164 3.30 -0.72 -13.05
CA LEU A 164 2.39 -1.84 -13.00
C LEU A 164 3.06 -3.09 -13.55
N GLU A 165 2.87 -4.19 -12.85
CA GLU A 165 3.25 -5.51 -13.28
C GLU A 165 2.09 -6.18 -14.05
N PRO A 166 2.36 -7.01 -15.04
CA PRO A 166 1.30 -7.75 -15.70
C PRO A 166 0.67 -8.75 -14.71
N TYR A 167 -0.65 -8.94 -14.77
CA TYR A 167 -1.35 -9.88 -13.90
C TYR A 167 -0.82 -11.32 -13.98
N SER A 168 -0.13 -11.68 -15.07
CA SER A 168 0.50 -12.98 -15.24
C SER A 168 1.69 -13.23 -14.28
N GLU A 169 2.22 -12.19 -13.65
CA GLU A 169 3.26 -12.29 -12.63
C GLU A 169 2.70 -12.48 -11.21
N MET A 170 1.38 -12.40 -11.06
CA MET A 170 0.73 -12.75 -9.80
C MET A 170 0.97 -14.23 -9.46
N SER A 171 1.26 -14.50 -8.19
CA SER A 171 1.34 -15.88 -7.72
C SER A 171 -0.03 -16.58 -7.84
N ALA A 172 -0.03 -17.90 -7.99
CA ALA A 172 -1.29 -18.67 -8.07
C ALA A 172 -2.18 -18.45 -6.82
N GLU A 173 -1.57 -18.34 -5.64
CA GLU A 173 -2.28 -18.06 -4.38
C GLU A 173 -2.98 -16.69 -4.41
N LEU A 174 -2.28 -15.67 -4.92
CA LEU A 174 -2.84 -14.32 -5.06
C LEU A 174 -3.93 -14.28 -6.13
N MET A 175 -3.74 -15.00 -7.23
CA MET A 175 -4.73 -15.10 -8.30
C MET A 175 -6.03 -15.73 -7.80
N ASP A 176 -5.96 -16.84 -7.05
CA ASP A 176 -7.12 -17.51 -6.48
C ASP A 176 -7.89 -16.59 -5.54
N LEU A 177 -7.20 -15.83 -4.69
CA LEU A 177 -7.82 -14.85 -3.79
C LEU A 177 -8.50 -13.72 -4.57
N SER A 178 -7.89 -13.24 -5.64
CA SER A 178 -8.42 -12.14 -6.46
C SER A 178 -9.67 -12.54 -7.24
N LEU A 179 -9.86 -13.82 -7.54
CA LEU A 179 -11.05 -14.34 -8.24
C LEU A 179 -12.26 -14.53 -7.32
N ILE A 180 -12.06 -14.68 -6.01
CA ILE A 180 -13.14 -14.90 -5.04
C ILE A 180 -13.94 -13.62 -4.76
N HIS A 181 -13.36 -12.46 -4.98
CA HIS A 181 -13.92 -11.14 -4.65
C HIS A 181 -14.40 -10.34 -5.88
N ILE A 182 -14.75 -11.03 -6.97
CA ILE A 182 -15.35 -10.41 -8.16
C ILE A 182 -16.88 -10.41 -8.02
#